data_f66e16ba2f6b63b685bc6c73a424fe6f
#
_entry.id   f66e16ba2f6b63b685bc6c73a424fe6f
#
_cell.length_a   1.000
_cell.length_b   1.000
_cell.length_c   1.000
_cell.angle_alpha   90.00
_cell.angle_beta   90.00
_cell.angle_gamma   90.00
#
_symmetry.space_group_name_H-M   'P 1'
#
loop_
_entity.id
_entity.type
_entity.pdbx_description
1 polymer ?
#
loop_
_entity_poly.entity_id
_entity_poly.type
_entity_poly.pdbx_seq_one_letter_code
_entity_poly.pdbx_strand_id
1 'polypeptide(L)'
;ILLSGQKGIGKCTFAYHLINYALSQDEENSYDIKRLIINENNKSFKLILNETNPNFSLVDVKPEKKSIDIDQIRDLINLMNKSSFNKKPRFILIDNIECLNVSSVNALLKFLEEPNQNIHFILIHNNSKILETLKSRCLNFKLFLKNNESLEITEKLLKTNISNRINPDLINYYSTPGNIYRLVNFFDKLDIELKNLEIKEFLEIIIKEKTYKKNINLGNMIYEFIEFFLVKKKLFTKT
;
A
#
# COMPACT_ATOMS: atom_id res chain seq x y z
N ILE A 1 11.26 11.37 -2.12
CA ILE A 1 11.00 10.26 -3.05
C ILE A 1 9.50 10.09 -3.20
N LEU A 2 9.01 9.87 -4.44
CA LEU A 2 7.64 9.50 -4.74
C LEU A 2 7.62 8.11 -5.40
N LEU A 3 7.00 7.14 -4.75
CA LEU A 3 6.80 5.79 -5.27
C LEU A 3 5.41 5.71 -5.92
N SER A 4 5.36 5.62 -7.25
CA SER A 4 4.13 5.57 -8.04
C SER A 4 3.89 4.18 -8.61
N GLY A 5 2.65 3.71 -8.64
CA GLY A 5 2.29 2.42 -9.22
C GLY A 5 0.95 1.90 -8.71
N GLN A 6 0.47 0.80 -9.25
CA GLN A 6 -0.80 0.21 -8.83
C GLN A 6 -0.83 -0.10 -7.33
N LYS A 7 -2.02 0.00 -6.72
CA LYS A 7 -2.23 -0.42 -5.33
C LYS A 7 -2.01 -1.91 -5.17
N GLY A 8 -1.27 -2.32 -4.14
CA GLY A 8 -1.03 -3.73 -3.85
C GLY A 8 0.21 -4.35 -4.50
N ILE A 9 1.05 -3.59 -5.22
CA ILE A 9 2.31 -4.10 -5.79
C ILE A 9 3.48 -4.13 -4.80
N GLY A 10 3.29 -3.73 -3.54
CA GLY A 10 4.32 -3.76 -2.51
C GLY A 10 5.10 -2.47 -2.29
N LYS A 11 4.60 -1.30 -2.76
CA LYS A 11 5.27 0.00 -2.56
C LYS A 11 5.56 0.32 -1.08
N CYS A 12 4.57 0.11 -0.22
CA CYS A 12 4.71 0.33 1.22
C CYS A 12 5.72 -0.65 1.83
N THR A 13 5.66 -1.92 1.44
CA THR A 13 6.66 -2.93 1.85
C THR A 13 8.07 -2.50 1.46
N PHE A 14 8.26 -2.06 0.22
CA PHE A 14 9.55 -1.55 -0.25
C PHE A 14 10.03 -0.33 0.58
N ALA A 15 9.12 0.60 0.90
CA ALA A 15 9.43 1.75 1.75
C ALA A 15 9.90 1.31 3.15
N TYR A 16 9.22 0.34 3.77
CA TYR A 16 9.64 -0.21 5.06
C TYR A 16 11.02 -0.88 5.01
N HIS A 17 11.33 -1.62 3.95
CA HIS A 17 12.65 -2.22 3.75
C HIS A 17 13.73 -1.14 3.64
N LEU A 18 13.50 -0.09 2.85
CA LEU A 18 14.44 1.03 2.69
C LEU A 18 14.68 1.76 4.03
N ILE A 19 13.61 2.06 4.76
CA ILE A 19 13.68 2.74 6.06
C ILE A 19 14.41 1.86 7.07
N ASN A 20 14.08 0.58 7.15
CA ASN A 20 14.75 -0.34 8.06
C ASN A 20 16.24 -0.48 7.73
N TYR A 21 16.59 -0.61 6.45
CA TYR A 21 17.99 -0.60 6.01
C TYR A 21 18.73 0.62 6.54
N ALA A 22 18.17 1.82 6.38
CA ALA A 22 18.83 3.05 6.80
C ALA A 22 18.93 3.21 8.33
N LEU A 23 17.92 2.78 9.08
CA LEU A 23 17.87 2.96 10.52
C LEU A 23 18.65 1.89 11.31
N SER A 24 18.84 0.72 10.73
CA SER A 24 19.42 -0.43 11.43
C SER A 24 20.91 -0.68 11.17
N GLN A 25 21.58 0.18 10.40
CA GLN A 25 22.98 -0.04 10.00
C GLN A 25 23.94 -0.30 11.16
N ASP A 26 23.72 0.37 12.29
CA ASP A 26 24.57 0.24 13.48
C ASP A 26 24.03 -0.79 14.49
N GLU A 27 23.07 -1.60 14.11
CA GLU A 27 22.45 -2.59 14.99
C GLU A 27 23.07 -3.98 14.78
N GLU A 28 23.16 -4.76 15.85
CA GLU A 28 23.67 -6.15 15.83
C GLU A 28 22.88 -7.00 14.83
N ASN A 29 21.54 -6.84 14.82
CA ASN A 29 20.62 -7.52 13.91
C ASN A 29 20.21 -6.59 12.75
N SER A 30 21.19 -6.03 12.04
CA SER A 30 20.92 -5.10 10.94
C SER A 30 20.17 -5.76 9.77
N TYR A 31 19.67 -4.92 8.87
CA TYR A 31 19.03 -5.37 7.64
C TYR A 31 19.97 -6.22 6.78
N ASP A 32 19.51 -7.39 6.34
CA ASP A 32 20.26 -8.25 5.43
C ASP A 32 20.08 -7.78 3.98
N ILE A 33 21.05 -6.99 3.50
CA ILE A 33 21.01 -6.45 2.13
C ILE A 33 21.19 -7.52 1.05
N LYS A 34 21.87 -8.65 1.36
CA LYS A 34 22.10 -9.72 0.39
C LYS A 34 20.82 -10.52 0.13
N ARG A 35 20.02 -10.74 1.17
CA ARG A 35 18.76 -11.49 1.11
C ARG A 35 17.54 -10.57 0.98
N LEU A 36 17.72 -9.27 1.14
CA LEU A 36 16.64 -8.27 1.20
C LEU A 36 15.62 -8.58 2.30
N ILE A 37 16.11 -8.96 3.49
CA ILE A 37 15.26 -9.37 4.61
C ILE A 37 15.44 -8.43 5.80
N ILE A 38 14.31 -8.01 6.38
CA ILE A 38 14.27 -7.36 7.68
C ILE A 38 14.41 -8.44 8.76
N ASN A 39 15.41 -8.30 9.63
CA ASN A 39 15.56 -9.20 10.78
C ASN A 39 14.50 -8.87 11.85
N GLU A 40 13.70 -9.84 12.26
CA GLU A 40 12.65 -9.64 13.27
C GLU A 40 13.20 -9.25 14.66
N ASN A 41 14.47 -9.55 14.94
CA ASN A 41 15.14 -9.13 16.17
C ASN A 41 15.72 -7.71 16.10
N ASN A 42 15.64 -7.06 14.94
CA ASN A 42 16.09 -5.71 14.71
C ASN A 42 15.34 -4.72 15.62
N LYS A 43 16.09 -3.90 16.36
CA LYS A 43 15.52 -2.92 17.30
C LYS A 43 14.67 -1.87 16.59
N SER A 44 15.20 -1.31 15.50
CA SER A 44 14.47 -0.30 14.72
C SER A 44 13.17 -0.87 14.16
N PHE A 45 13.15 -2.13 13.71
CA PHE A 45 11.95 -2.79 13.24
C PHE A 45 10.88 -2.95 14.33
N LYS A 46 11.28 -3.43 15.52
CA LYS A 46 10.37 -3.55 16.66
C LYS A 46 9.77 -2.20 17.08
N LEU A 47 10.59 -1.14 17.09
CA LEU A 47 10.12 0.21 17.39
C LEU A 47 9.18 0.76 16.32
N ILE A 48 9.40 0.45 15.04
CA ILE A 48 8.51 0.84 13.93
C ILE A 48 7.16 0.12 14.06
N LEU A 49 7.15 -1.19 14.31
CA LEU A 49 5.93 -1.97 14.52
C LEU A 49 5.08 -1.46 15.69
N ASN A 50 5.72 -0.98 16.75
CA ASN A 50 5.06 -0.43 17.92
C ASN A 50 4.74 1.07 17.81
N GLU A 51 4.99 1.68 16.64
CA GLU A 51 4.76 3.12 16.37
C GLU A 51 5.52 4.05 17.36
N THR A 52 6.64 3.58 17.92
CA THR A 52 7.43 4.30 18.93
C THR A 52 8.81 4.74 18.45
N ASN A 53 9.14 4.51 17.17
CA ASN A 53 10.44 4.90 16.64
C ASN A 53 10.53 6.43 16.47
N PRO A 54 11.46 7.12 17.15
CA PRO A 54 11.57 8.59 17.08
C PRO A 54 12.04 9.09 15.69
N ASN A 55 12.58 8.21 14.87
CA ASN A 55 13.09 8.53 13.54
C ASN A 55 12.14 8.10 12.41
N PHE A 56 10.94 7.62 12.74
CA PHE A 56 9.94 7.20 11.76
C PHE A 56 8.56 7.77 12.11
N SER A 57 7.89 8.27 11.09
CA SER A 57 6.49 8.71 11.19
C SER A 57 5.72 8.21 9.99
N LEU A 58 4.56 7.59 10.22
CA LEU A 58 3.62 7.17 9.20
C LEU A 58 2.41 8.11 9.20
N VAL A 59 2.02 8.53 8.01
CA VAL A 59 0.74 9.21 7.76
C VAL A 59 -0.02 8.43 6.71
N ASP A 60 -1.24 8.05 7.04
CA ASP A 60 -2.16 7.36 6.15
C ASP A 60 -3.60 7.78 6.45
N VAL A 61 -4.52 7.37 5.58
CA VAL A 61 -5.96 7.55 5.79
C VAL A 61 -6.39 6.78 7.02
N LYS A 62 -6.98 7.47 8.00
CA LYS A 62 -7.52 6.83 9.20
C LYS A 62 -8.67 5.89 8.85
N PRO A 63 -8.88 4.78 9.60
CA PRO A 63 -9.88 3.74 9.26
C PRO A 63 -11.30 4.25 9.00
N GLU A 64 -11.70 5.33 9.68
CA GLU A 64 -13.05 5.91 9.57
C GLU A 64 -13.15 7.08 8.59
N LYS A 65 -12.04 7.44 7.92
CA LYS A 65 -11.96 8.61 7.04
C LYS A 65 -11.69 8.18 5.59
N LYS A 66 -11.99 9.09 4.67
CA LYS A 66 -11.72 8.92 3.23
C LYS A 66 -10.54 9.78 2.75
N SER A 67 -10.04 10.65 3.61
CA SER A 67 -8.97 11.59 3.29
C SER A 67 -7.99 11.73 4.45
N ILE A 68 -6.78 12.15 4.11
CA ILE A 68 -5.76 12.56 5.07
C ILE A 68 -6.03 14.04 5.42
N ASP A 69 -6.33 14.30 6.69
CA ASP A 69 -6.70 15.63 7.14
C ASP A 69 -5.49 16.54 7.34
N ILE A 70 -5.75 17.85 7.29
CA ILE A 70 -4.72 18.86 7.53
C ILE A 70 -4.09 18.73 8.93
N ASP A 71 -4.86 18.31 9.92
CA ASP A 71 -4.35 18.16 11.28
C ASP A 71 -3.30 17.06 11.39
N GLN A 72 -3.45 15.94 10.66
CA GLN A 72 -2.39 14.91 10.58
C GLN A 72 -1.08 15.49 10.00
N ILE A 73 -1.18 16.36 9.01
CA ILE A 73 0.00 17.02 8.42
C ILE A 73 0.57 18.07 9.39
N ARG A 74 -0.26 18.82 10.10
CA ARG A 74 0.20 19.78 11.12
C ARG A 74 0.92 19.09 12.27
N ASP A 75 0.39 17.99 12.77
CA ASP A 75 1.02 17.17 13.82
C ASP A 75 2.38 16.65 13.35
N LEU A 76 2.45 16.16 12.12
CA LEU A 76 3.70 15.75 11.49
C LEU A 76 4.71 16.91 11.44
N ILE A 77 4.28 18.09 11.00
CA ILE A 77 5.11 19.29 10.92
C ILE A 77 5.63 19.67 12.30
N ASN A 78 4.78 19.64 13.31
CA ASN A 78 5.17 19.93 14.70
C ASN A 78 6.21 18.93 15.22
N LEU A 79 6.09 17.65 14.83
CA LEU A 79 7.10 16.64 15.16
C LEU A 79 8.43 16.90 14.46
N MET A 80 8.39 17.34 13.18
CA MET A 80 9.60 17.64 12.41
C MET A 80 10.38 18.85 12.96
N ASN A 81 9.68 19.84 13.49
CA ASN A 81 10.28 21.04 14.06
C ASN A 81 10.94 20.79 15.45
N LYS A 82 10.69 19.64 16.08
CA LYS A 82 11.42 19.25 17.29
C LYS A 82 12.84 18.81 16.94
N SER A 83 13.78 19.14 17.82
CA SER A 83 15.17 18.70 17.69
C SER A 83 15.27 17.19 17.53
N SER A 84 16.24 16.73 16.74
CA SER A 84 16.49 15.30 16.55
C SER A 84 16.90 14.67 17.88
N PHE A 85 16.29 13.54 18.23
CA PHE A 85 16.64 12.78 19.42
C PHE A 85 18.03 12.12 19.33
N ASN A 86 18.46 11.86 18.08
CA ASN A 86 19.76 11.26 17.77
C ASN A 86 20.24 11.76 16.40
N LYS A 87 21.45 11.35 16.00
CA LYS A 87 22.05 11.72 14.69
C LYS A 87 21.49 10.93 13.49
N LYS A 88 20.60 9.95 13.72
CA LYS A 88 20.03 9.13 12.64
C LYS A 88 19.05 9.95 11.77
N PRO A 89 18.94 9.61 10.48
CA PRO A 89 17.98 10.25 9.60
C PRO A 89 16.54 10.00 10.08
N ARG A 90 15.65 10.96 9.82
CA ARG A 90 14.22 10.84 10.07
C ARG A 90 13.50 10.52 8.78
N PHE A 91 12.64 9.52 8.81
CA PHE A 91 11.83 9.11 7.68
C PHE A 91 10.36 9.40 7.93
N ILE A 92 9.75 10.01 6.93
CA ILE A 92 8.33 10.31 6.90
C ILE A 92 7.73 9.55 5.73
N LEU A 93 6.91 8.57 6.04
CA LEU A 93 6.17 7.78 5.07
C LEU A 93 4.73 8.30 5.02
N ILE A 94 4.31 8.79 3.85
CA ILE A 94 2.91 9.17 3.63
C ILE A 94 2.35 8.22 2.58
N ASP A 95 1.45 7.31 3.01
CA ASP A 95 0.76 6.41 2.10
C ASP A 95 -0.54 7.04 1.59
N ASN A 96 -0.98 6.63 0.40
CA ASN A 96 -2.20 7.12 -0.25
C ASN A 96 -2.23 8.66 -0.40
N ILE A 97 -1.15 9.26 -0.92
CA ILE A 97 -1.05 10.73 -1.04
C ILE A 97 -2.15 11.35 -1.90
N GLU A 98 -2.78 10.59 -2.78
CA GLU A 98 -3.97 10.99 -3.53
C GLU A 98 -5.17 11.31 -2.64
N CYS A 99 -5.15 10.84 -1.40
CA CYS A 99 -6.18 11.13 -0.39
C CYS A 99 -5.90 12.40 0.43
N LEU A 100 -4.81 13.13 0.17
CA LEU A 100 -4.56 14.42 0.78
C LEU A 100 -5.58 15.44 0.24
N ASN A 101 -6.22 16.19 1.14
CA ASN A 101 -7.03 17.34 0.72
C ASN A 101 -6.12 18.51 0.30
N VAL A 102 -6.67 19.49 -0.40
CA VAL A 102 -5.90 20.63 -0.96
C VAL A 102 -5.13 21.38 0.14
N SER A 103 -5.73 21.58 1.31
CA SER A 103 -5.09 22.26 2.43
C SER A 103 -3.91 21.47 2.98
N SER A 104 -4.04 20.15 3.07
CA SER A 104 -2.97 19.22 3.49
C SER A 104 -1.81 19.22 2.51
N VAL A 105 -2.10 19.21 1.19
CA VAL A 105 -1.06 19.31 0.16
C VAL A 105 -0.31 20.64 0.27
N ASN A 106 -1.02 21.76 0.38
CA ASN A 106 -0.39 23.09 0.46
C ASN A 106 0.49 23.22 1.71
N ALA A 107 0.09 22.64 2.85
CA ALA A 107 0.91 22.59 4.03
C ALA A 107 2.19 21.76 3.82
N LEU A 108 2.08 20.60 3.16
CA LEU A 108 3.19 19.71 2.87
C LEU A 108 4.19 20.29 1.87
N LEU A 109 3.71 21.01 0.84
CA LEU A 109 4.57 21.59 -0.21
C LEU A 109 5.67 22.48 0.36
N LYS A 110 5.38 23.29 1.38
CA LYS A 110 6.38 24.18 2.03
C LYS A 110 7.56 23.39 2.60
N PHE A 111 7.31 22.19 3.14
CA PHE A 111 8.35 21.33 3.71
C PHE A 111 9.08 20.51 2.67
N LEU A 112 8.44 20.24 1.53
CA LEU A 112 9.11 19.57 0.41
C LEU A 112 10.04 20.51 -0.37
N GLU A 113 9.78 21.81 -0.35
CA GLU A 113 10.65 22.81 -0.96
C GLU A 113 11.95 23.01 -0.18
N GLU A 114 11.84 23.12 1.14
CA GLU A 114 12.97 23.37 2.04
C GLU A 114 13.00 22.34 3.17
N PRO A 115 13.35 21.08 2.87
CA PRO A 115 13.38 20.04 3.88
C PRO A 115 14.51 20.32 4.88
N ASN A 116 14.21 20.19 6.17
CA ASN A 116 15.24 20.22 7.20
C ASN A 116 16.29 19.12 6.93
N GLN A 117 17.55 19.40 7.27
CA GLN A 117 18.62 18.40 7.15
C GLN A 117 18.25 17.10 7.87
N ASN A 118 18.55 15.96 7.26
CA ASN A 118 18.26 14.62 7.76
C ASN A 118 16.77 14.21 7.80
N ILE A 119 15.86 14.94 7.14
CA ILE A 119 14.46 14.50 6.98
C ILE A 119 14.25 13.99 5.56
N HIS A 120 13.75 12.75 5.45
CA HIS A 120 13.50 12.09 4.18
C HIS A 120 12.02 11.75 4.04
N PHE A 121 11.39 12.30 3.01
CA PHE A 121 10.00 12.00 2.68
C PHE A 121 9.94 10.83 1.68
N ILE A 122 9.11 9.84 2.00
CA ILE A 122 8.73 8.76 1.09
C ILE A 122 7.21 8.86 0.92
N LEU A 123 6.80 9.23 -0.28
CA LEU A 123 5.40 9.41 -0.65
C LEU A 123 4.95 8.23 -1.50
N ILE A 124 3.80 7.64 -1.20
CA ILE A 124 3.24 6.53 -1.95
C ILE A 124 1.98 6.96 -2.69
N HIS A 125 1.98 6.72 -3.99
CA HIS A 125 0.92 7.09 -4.91
C HIS A 125 0.36 5.86 -5.64
N ASN A 126 -0.96 5.73 -5.72
CA ASN A 126 -1.66 4.56 -6.27
C ASN A 126 -2.31 4.84 -7.65
N ASN A 127 -1.56 5.44 -8.59
CA ASN A 127 -1.98 5.74 -9.97
C ASN A 127 -3.24 6.62 -10.13
N SER A 128 -3.68 7.29 -9.06
CA SER A 128 -4.77 8.28 -9.11
C SER A 128 -4.25 9.65 -9.58
N LYS A 129 -5.13 10.64 -9.69
CA LYS A 129 -4.68 12.01 -9.97
C LYS A 129 -4.06 12.63 -8.72
N ILE A 130 -2.86 13.17 -8.85
CA ILE A 130 -2.19 13.99 -7.83
C ILE A 130 -1.85 15.35 -8.41
N LEU A 131 -1.65 16.35 -7.53
CA LEU A 131 -1.25 17.68 -7.98
C LEU A 131 0.16 17.65 -8.59
N GLU A 132 0.31 18.22 -9.76
CA GLU A 132 1.61 18.31 -10.45
C GLU A 132 2.64 19.09 -9.63
N THR A 133 2.20 20.06 -8.82
CA THR A 133 3.04 20.82 -7.90
C THR A 133 3.72 19.93 -6.84
N LEU A 134 3.07 18.86 -6.41
CA LEU A 134 3.66 17.88 -5.49
C LEU A 134 4.62 16.95 -6.24
N LYS A 135 4.23 16.51 -7.43
CA LYS A 135 5.04 15.61 -8.25
C LYS A 135 6.36 16.25 -8.71
N SER A 136 6.33 17.53 -9.05
CA SER A 136 7.51 18.27 -9.51
C SER A 136 8.60 18.46 -8.45
N ARG A 137 8.25 18.32 -7.17
CA ARG A 137 9.19 18.45 -6.03
C ARG A 137 9.73 17.11 -5.54
N CYS A 138 9.39 16.01 -6.22
CA CYS A 138 9.77 14.67 -5.80
C CYS A 138 10.57 13.95 -6.88
N LEU A 139 11.55 13.15 -6.45
CA LEU A 139 12.14 12.14 -7.31
C LEU A 139 11.11 11.01 -7.49
N ASN A 140 10.57 10.88 -8.69
CA ASN A 140 9.50 9.95 -8.98
C ASN A 140 10.04 8.61 -9.49
N PHE A 141 9.73 7.53 -8.77
CA PHE A 141 10.02 6.14 -9.15
C PHE A 141 8.70 5.45 -9.50
N LYS A 142 8.55 5.11 -10.77
CA LYS A 142 7.39 4.37 -11.24
C LYS A 142 7.65 2.87 -11.11
N LEU A 143 6.88 2.22 -10.26
CA LEU A 143 6.94 0.78 -10.00
C LEU A 143 5.82 0.06 -10.73
N PHE A 144 6.13 -1.06 -11.32
CA PHE A 144 5.16 -1.93 -11.98
C PHE A 144 5.60 -3.39 -11.81
N LEU A 145 4.63 -4.29 -11.85
CA LEU A 145 4.86 -5.73 -11.90
C LEU A 145 4.25 -6.27 -13.18
N LYS A 146 4.95 -7.17 -13.85
CA LYS A 146 4.36 -7.99 -14.91
C LYS A 146 3.39 -9.00 -14.30
N ASN A 147 2.44 -9.46 -15.09
CA ASN A 147 1.43 -10.38 -14.60
C ASN A 147 2.04 -11.65 -13.98
N ASN A 148 3.02 -12.26 -14.64
CA ASN A 148 3.71 -13.44 -14.12
C ASN A 148 4.43 -13.17 -12.78
N GLU A 149 5.12 -12.03 -12.67
CA GLU A 149 5.78 -11.62 -11.42
C GLU A 149 4.76 -11.43 -10.29
N SER A 150 3.60 -10.84 -10.61
CA SER A 150 2.50 -10.67 -9.66
C SER A 150 1.98 -12.02 -9.13
N LEU A 151 1.79 -13.01 -10.02
CA LEU A 151 1.35 -14.33 -9.64
C LEU A 151 2.38 -15.06 -8.79
N GLU A 152 3.66 -15.07 -9.20
CA GLU A 152 4.75 -15.68 -8.42
C GLU A 152 4.87 -15.08 -7.01
N ILE A 153 4.78 -13.75 -6.88
CA ILE A 153 4.79 -13.10 -5.57
C ILE A 153 3.57 -13.52 -4.75
N THR A 154 2.40 -13.60 -5.39
CA THR A 154 1.17 -14.04 -4.72
C THR A 154 1.28 -15.46 -4.19
N GLU A 155 1.81 -16.39 -4.96
CA GLU A 155 2.02 -17.79 -4.55
C GLU A 155 2.97 -17.88 -3.35
N LYS A 156 4.05 -17.10 -3.36
CA LYS A 156 4.97 -17.00 -2.21
C LYS A 156 4.27 -16.46 -0.96
N LEU A 157 3.41 -15.44 -1.10
CA LEU A 157 2.66 -14.87 0.02
C LEU A 157 1.62 -15.86 0.58
N LEU A 158 0.91 -16.57 -0.29
CA LEU A 158 -0.10 -17.56 0.09
C LEU A 158 0.50 -18.91 0.51
N LYS A 159 1.81 -19.12 0.25
CA LYS A 159 2.52 -20.41 0.46
C LYS A 159 1.84 -21.59 -0.23
N THR A 160 1.17 -21.34 -1.35
CA THR A 160 0.45 -22.35 -2.13
C THR A 160 0.33 -21.89 -3.58
N ASN A 161 0.09 -22.85 -4.48
CA ASN A 161 -0.19 -22.53 -5.88
C ASN A 161 -1.55 -21.81 -5.97
N ILE A 162 -1.59 -20.72 -6.71
CA ILE A 162 -2.78 -19.86 -6.83
C ILE A 162 -3.96 -20.60 -7.47
N SER A 163 -3.71 -21.48 -8.43
CA SER A 163 -4.73 -22.30 -9.11
C SER A 163 -5.46 -23.28 -8.17
N ASN A 164 -4.85 -23.60 -7.02
CA ASN A 164 -5.47 -24.43 -5.99
C ASN A 164 -6.36 -23.66 -5.03
N ARG A 165 -6.28 -22.32 -5.04
CA ARG A 165 -6.96 -21.42 -4.09
C ARG A 165 -8.05 -20.57 -4.72
N ILE A 166 -7.90 -20.21 -5.98
CA ILE A 166 -8.78 -19.25 -6.64
C ILE A 166 -9.16 -19.77 -8.02
N ASN A 167 -10.43 -19.63 -8.38
CA ASN A 167 -10.86 -19.83 -9.74
C ASN A 167 -10.14 -18.85 -10.68
N PRO A 168 -9.52 -19.32 -11.78
CA PRO A 168 -8.87 -18.44 -12.75
C PRO A 168 -9.75 -17.29 -13.24
N ASP A 169 -11.06 -17.49 -13.29
CA ASP A 169 -12.04 -16.49 -13.68
C ASP A 169 -12.14 -15.31 -12.70
N LEU A 170 -11.68 -15.46 -11.46
CA LEU A 170 -11.60 -14.41 -10.45
C LEU A 170 -10.25 -13.67 -10.44
N ILE A 171 -9.29 -14.13 -11.24
CA ILE A 171 -7.99 -13.48 -11.41
C ILE A 171 -8.10 -12.51 -12.58
N ASN A 172 -8.35 -11.25 -12.30
CA ASN A 172 -8.38 -10.22 -13.33
C ASN A 172 -6.98 -9.98 -13.92
N TYR A 173 -6.93 -9.55 -15.18
CA TYR A 173 -5.71 -9.23 -15.93
C TYR A 173 -4.77 -8.24 -15.22
N TYR A 174 -5.31 -7.41 -14.34
CA TYR A 174 -4.61 -6.38 -13.57
C TYR A 174 -4.49 -6.68 -12.07
N SER A 175 -4.63 -7.94 -11.67
CA SER A 175 -4.59 -8.28 -10.25
C SER A 175 -3.19 -8.17 -9.67
N THR A 176 -3.05 -7.36 -8.63
CA THR A 176 -1.79 -7.18 -7.90
C THR A 176 -1.68 -8.20 -6.77
N PRO A 177 -0.46 -8.56 -6.31
CA PRO A 177 -0.27 -9.52 -5.22
C PRO A 177 -1.06 -9.17 -3.96
N GLY A 178 -1.06 -7.89 -3.59
CA GLY A 178 -1.78 -7.43 -2.41
C GLY A 178 -3.30 -7.47 -2.56
N ASN A 179 -3.83 -7.33 -3.78
CA ASN A 179 -5.26 -7.46 -4.03
C ASN A 179 -5.70 -8.91 -3.92
N ILE A 180 -4.97 -9.82 -4.57
CA ILE A 180 -5.27 -11.25 -4.50
C ILE A 180 -5.13 -11.78 -3.07
N TYR A 181 -4.07 -11.42 -2.37
CA TYR A 181 -3.86 -11.81 -0.97
C TYR A 181 -5.01 -11.34 -0.06
N ARG A 182 -5.47 -10.09 -0.21
CA ARG A 182 -6.64 -9.57 0.53
C ARG A 182 -7.93 -10.30 0.19
N LEU A 183 -8.12 -10.62 -1.09
CA LEU A 183 -9.28 -11.37 -1.55
C LEU A 183 -9.33 -12.74 -0.88
N VAL A 184 -8.25 -13.52 -0.96
CA VAL A 184 -8.16 -14.84 -0.34
C VAL A 184 -8.42 -14.77 1.15
N ASN A 185 -7.71 -13.91 1.88
CA ASN A 185 -7.88 -13.78 3.33
C ASN A 185 -9.28 -13.32 3.74
N PHE A 186 -9.97 -12.56 2.90
CA PHE A 186 -11.33 -12.17 3.17
C PHE A 186 -12.29 -13.35 3.07
N PHE A 187 -12.18 -14.16 2.02
CA PHE A 187 -13.04 -15.33 1.83
C PHE A 187 -12.71 -16.48 2.79
N ASP A 188 -11.43 -16.62 3.17
CA ASP A 188 -11.03 -17.55 4.25
C ASP A 188 -11.73 -17.23 5.58
N LYS A 189 -11.92 -15.94 5.90
CA LYS A 189 -12.68 -15.52 7.10
C LYS A 189 -14.17 -15.81 7.03
N LEU A 190 -14.71 -15.99 5.83
CA LEU A 190 -16.12 -16.35 5.60
C LEU A 190 -16.30 -17.86 5.42
N ASP A 191 -15.22 -18.64 5.47
CA ASP A 191 -15.21 -20.09 5.25
C ASP A 191 -15.71 -20.48 3.83
N ILE A 192 -15.41 -19.63 2.84
CA ILE A 192 -15.83 -19.79 1.44
C ILE A 192 -14.62 -20.08 0.56
N GLU A 193 -14.68 -21.20 -0.17
CA GLU A 193 -13.63 -21.59 -1.11
C GLU A 193 -13.76 -20.84 -2.44
N LEU A 194 -12.78 -20.00 -2.77
CA LEU A 194 -12.72 -19.26 -4.02
C LEU A 194 -12.42 -20.13 -5.26
N LYS A 195 -11.94 -21.35 -5.08
CA LYS A 195 -11.55 -22.25 -6.18
C LYS A 195 -12.73 -22.62 -7.07
N ASN A 196 -13.88 -22.89 -6.46
CA ASN A 196 -15.07 -23.37 -7.13
C ASN A 196 -16.08 -22.27 -7.42
N LEU A 197 -15.76 -21.03 -7.07
CA LEU A 197 -16.69 -19.91 -7.14
C LEU A 197 -16.61 -19.22 -8.50
N GLU A 198 -17.72 -19.14 -9.21
CA GLU A 198 -17.83 -18.32 -10.42
C GLU A 198 -17.93 -16.82 -10.08
N ILE A 199 -17.55 -15.96 -11.03
CA ILE A 199 -17.58 -14.49 -10.82
C ILE A 199 -18.99 -13.97 -10.50
N LYS A 200 -20.04 -14.60 -11.01
CA LYS A 200 -21.43 -14.23 -10.72
C LYS A 200 -21.79 -14.53 -9.26
N GLU A 201 -21.52 -15.75 -8.81
CA GLU A 201 -21.75 -16.19 -7.43
C GLU A 201 -20.94 -15.35 -6.45
N PHE A 202 -19.68 -15.07 -6.79
CA PHE A 202 -18.82 -14.18 -6.05
C PHE A 202 -19.44 -12.78 -5.84
N LEU A 203 -19.97 -12.16 -6.90
CA LEU A 203 -20.63 -10.87 -6.83
C LEU A 203 -21.93 -10.95 -6.00
N GLU A 204 -22.71 -12.02 -6.15
CA GLU A 204 -23.94 -12.22 -5.37
C GLU A 204 -23.65 -12.31 -3.87
N ILE A 205 -22.61 -13.05 -3.46
CA ILE A 205 -22.19 -13.18 -2.06
C ILE A 205 -21.81 -11.80 -1.49
N ILE A 206 -20.96 -11.07 -2.19
CA ILE A 206 -20.47 -9.77 -1.71
C ILE A 206 -21.61 -8.75 -1.60
N ILE A 207 -22.55 -8.75 -2.54
CA ILE A 207 -23.70 -7.85 -2.54
C ILE A 207 -24.65 -8.22 -1.39
N LYS A 208 -24.94 -9.51 -1.20
CA LYS A 208 -25.83 -10.02 -0.17
C LYS A 208 -25.31 -9.71 1.23
N GLU A 209 -24.05 -9.96 1.48
CA GLU A 209 -23.39 -9.73 2.78
C GLU A 209 -23.11 -8.24 3.05
N LYS A 210 -23.35 -7.34 2.08
CA LYS A 210 -23.07 -5.89 2.16
C LYS A 210 -21.67 -5.56 2.68
N THR A 211 -20.72 -6.44 2.47
CA THR A 211 -19.34 -6.35 2.99
C THR A 211 -18.57 -5.16 2.44
N TYR A 212 -18.95 -4.71 1.23
CA TYR A 212 -18.43 -3.50 0.58
C TYR A 212 -18.72 -2.21 1.39
N LYS A 213 -19.76 -2.19 2.23
CA LYS A 213 -20.05 -1.03 3.08
C LYS A 213 -19.15 -0.95 4.30
N LYS A 214 -18.64 -2.10 4.76
CA LYS A 214 -17.80 -2.22 5.96
C LYS A 214 -16.33 -2.04 5.67
N ASN A 215 -15.91 -2.18 4.38
CA ASN A 215 -14.51 -2.13 3.99
C ASN A 215 -14.34 -1.41 2.65
N ILE A 216 -13.82 -0.18 2.69
CA ILE A 216 -13.60 0.68 1.51
C ILE A 216 -12.71 0.00 0.46
N ASN A 217 -11.72 -0.78 0.89
CA ASN A 217 -10.83 -1.50 -0.02
C ASN A 217 -11.55 -2.61 -0.80
N LEU A 218 -12.50 -3.30 -0.15
CA LEU A 218 -13.39 -4.28 -0.80
C LEU A 218 -14.36 -3.59 -1.75
N GLY A 219 -14.88 -2.41 -1.39
CA GLY A 219 -15.74 -1.63 -2.26
C GLY A 219 -15.11 -1.34 -3.62
N ASN A 220 -13.86 -0.89 -3.62
CA ASN A 220 -13.13 -0.61 -4.85
C ASN A 220 -12.89 -1.89 -5.68
N MET A 221 -12.54 -3.01 -5.03
CA MET A 221 -12.38 -4.30 -5.72
C MET A 221 -13.69 -4.78 -6.36
N ILE A 222 -14.84 -4.54 -5.75
CA ILE A 222 -16.14 -4.93 -6.31
C ILE A 222 -16.41 -4.20 -7.63
N TYR A 223 -16.11 -2.90 -7.70
CA TYR A 223 -16.28 -2.17 -8.95
C TYR A 223 -15.41 -2.74 -10.06
N GLU A 224 -14.15 -3.10 -9.76
CA GLU A 224 -13.25 -3.76 -10.71
C GLU A 224 -13.81 -5.11 -11.18
N PHE A 225 -14.40 -5.92 -10.28
CA PHE A 225 -15.02 -7.19 -10.62
C PHE A 225 -16.32 -7.04 -11.41
N ILE A 226 -17.14 -6.05 -11.10
CA ILE A 226 -18.36 -5.75 -11.89
C ILE A 226 -17.98 -5.34 -13.31
N GLU A 227 -16.99 -4.46 -13.44
CA GLU A 227 -16.48 -4.03 -14.75
C GLU A 227 -15.94 -5.21 -15.55
N PHE A 228 -15.16 -6.07 -14.92
CA PHE A 228 -14.63 -7.30 -15.52
C PHE A 228 -15.76 -8.27 -15.94
N PHE A 229 -16.77 -8.48 -15.10
CA PHE A 229 -17.94 -9.30 -15.43
C PHE A 229 -18.71 -8.76 -16.64
N LEU A 230 -18.91 -7.44 -16.69
CA LEU A 230 -19.60 -6.81 -17.82
C LEU A 230 -18.82 -6.89 -19.12
N VAL A 231 -17.50 -6.73 -19.08
CA VAL A 231 -16.62 -6.90 -20.24
C VAL A 231 -16.65 -8.34 -20.73
N LYS A 232 -16.55 -9.33 -19.83
CA LYS A 232 -16.60 -10.74 -20.14
C LYS A 232 -17.96 -11.10 -20.80
N LYS A 233 -19.07 -10.61 -20.25
CA LYS A 233 -20.42 -10.82 -20.80
C LYS A 233 -20.57 -10.22 -22.21
N LYS A 234 -20.01 -9.04 -22.47
CA LYS A 234 -20.03 -8.41 -23.80
C LYS A 234 -19.25 -9.20 -24.85
N LEU A 235 -18.18 -9.89 -24.47
CA LEU A 235 -17.41 -10.74 -25.37
C LEU A 235 -18.20 -11.98 -25.79
N PHE A 236 -18.99 -12.57 -24.88
CA PHE A 236 -19.82 -13.74 -25.15
C PHE A 236 -21.13 -13.43 -25.90
N THR A 237 -21.59 -12.17 -25.92
CA THR A 237 -22.82 -11.78 -26.65
C THR A 237 -22.54 -11.31 -28.09
N LYS A 238 -21.27 -11.29 -28.54
CA LYS A 238 -20.87 -10.94 -29.89
C LYS A 238 -20.46 -12.17 -30.73
N THR A 239 -20.57 -13.36 -30.19
CA THR A 239 -20.49 -14.67 -30.88
C THR A 239 -21.87 -15.28 -31.00
#